data_71990e58a2aab2acd1cca471bebb17cb
#
_entry.id   71990e58a2aab2acd1cca471bebb17cb
#
_cell.length_a   1.000
_cell.length_b   1.000
_cell.length_c   1.000
_cell.angle_alpha   90.00
_cell.angle_beta   90.00
_cell.angle_gamma   90.00
#
_symmetry.space_group_name_H-M   'P 1'
#
loop_
_entity.id
_entity.type
_entity.pdbx_description
1 polymer ?
#
loop_
_entity_poly.entity_id
_entity_poly.type
_entity_poly.pdbx_seq_one_letter_code
_entity_poly.pdbx_strand_id
1 'polypeptide(L)'
;MRIKKILVRLFCCAIPVAKWRRRLREYLMMPCGLRYLDEQKFFEYVNGKTIAVVGNGPQQVGKHTGAEIDSADIVVRFNTFELDGYTDDYGTRTDVWVNACGADYKEKEYVYRAKQCAYVIWRCIPFGFEREKPLMSFFRRCFFAGKKVDVIPFARLWECTTKPIFGPLAPTIGCLFLWYLKTYAKPKEIRVYGFSFLDGIADKSMPHFYHKRETGGTHDMSIEVAFLQEVFKDDIKKGKI
;
A
#
# COMPACT_ATOMS: atom_id res chain seq x y z
N MET A 1 -11.70 6.01 24.59
CA MET A 1 -11.12 4.88 23.80
C MET A 1 -10.97 3.59 24.60
N ARG A 2 -10.43 3.57 25.83
CA ARG A 2 -10.31 2.36 26.67
C ARG A 2 -11.65 1.67 26.95
N ILE A 3 -12.72 2.42 27.30
CA ILE A 3 -14.04 1.88 27.60
C ILE A 3 -14.65 1.18 26.36
N LYS A 4 -14.57 1.80 25.18
CA LYS A 4 -15.05 1.16 23.93
C LYS A 4 -14.36 -0.19 23.70
N LYS A 5 -13.04 -0.28 23.91
CA LYS A 5 -12.30 -1.55 23.78
C LYS A 5 -12.80 -2.62 24.73
N ILE A 6 -13.06 -2.26 25.98
CA ILE A 6 -13.56 -3.20 27.00
C ILE A 6 -14.95 -3.70 26.60
N LEU A 7 -15.86 -2.79 26.25
CA LEU A 7 -17.22 -3.14 25.86
C LEU A 7 -17.25 -4.02 24.59
N VAL A 8 -16.44 -3.69 23.57
CA VAL A 8 -16.35 -4.50 22.36
C VAL A 8 -15.76 -5.88 22.66
N ARG A 9 -14.77 -5.98 23.55
CA ARG A 9 -14.21 -7.27 23.96
C ARG A 9 -15.23 -8.13 24.67
N LEU A 10 -15.96 -7.56 25.66
CA LEU A 10 -17.02 -8.26 26.41
C LEU A 10 -18.14 -8.73 25.47
N PHE A 11 -18.61 -7.87 24.61
CA PHE A 11 -19.65 -8.22 23.63
C PHE A 11 -19.18 -9.34 22.68
N CYS A 12 -17.97 -9.24 22.19
CA CYS A 12 -17.43 -10.27 21.29
C CYS A 12 -17.13 -11.60 21.98
N CYS A 13 -16.94 -11.65 23.31
CA CYS A 13 -16.72 -12.90 24.04
C CYS A 13 -17.92 -13.85 23.96
N ALA A 14 -19.13 -13.35 23.76
CA ALA A 14 -20.33 -14.17 23.58
C ALA A 14 -20.34 -14.96 22.26
N ILE A 15 -19.43 -14.68 21.33
CA ILE A 15 -19.34 -15.35 20.03
C ILE A 15 -18.39 -16.55 20.14
N PRO A 16 -18.89 -17.80 20.06
CA PRO A 16 -18.08 -19.01 20.27
C PRO A 16 -17.03 -19.23 19.17
N VAL A 17 -17.34 -18.83 17.91
CA VAL A 17 -16.46 -19.03 16.78
C VAL A 17 -15.39 -17.95 16.72
N ALA A 18 -14.13 -18.33 16.97
CA ALA A 18 -12.99 -17.41 17.05
C ALA A 18 -12.81 -16.52 15.79
N LYS A 19 -13.06 -17.07 14.59
CA LYS A 19 -12.99 -16.35 13.32
C LYS A 19 -14.03 -15.23 13.25
N TRP A 20 -15.28 -15.51 13.65
CA TRP A 20 -16.38 -14.52 13.65
C TRP A 20 -16.20 -13.46 14.72
N ARG A 21 -15.76 -13.88 15.92
CA ARG A 21 -15.44 -12.98 17.02
C ARG A 21 -14.36 -11.97 16.63
N ARG A 22 -13.31 -12.44 15.92
CA ARG A 22 -12.24 -11.57 15.41
C ARG A 22 -12.78 -10.55 14.41
N ARG A 23 -13.52 -11.01 13.39
CA ARG A 23 -14.10 -10.14 12.35
C ARG A 23 -15.02 -9.06 12.94
N LEU A 24 -15.90 -9.44 13.84
CA LEU A 24 -16.80 -8.48 14.48
C LEU A 24 -16.03 -7.45 15.32
N ARG A 25 -15.03 -7.91 16.09
CA ARG A 25 -14.17 -7.01 16.86
C ARG A 25 -13.43 -6.02 15.98
N GLU A 26 -12.85 -6.47 14.89
CA GLU A 26 -12.17 -5.62 13.91
C GLU A 26 -13.13 -4.59 13.33
N TYR A 27 -14.32 -5.00 12.92
CA TYR A 27 -15.35 -4.11 12.40
C TYR A 27 -15.79 -3.05 13.44
N LEU A 28 -16.09 -3.45 14.66
CA LEU A 28 -16.53 -2.53 15.72
C LEU A 28 -15.43 -1.58 16.19
N MET A 29 -14.16 -1.96 16.01
CA MET A 29 -13.01 -1.13 16.36
C MET A 29 -12.55 -0.24 15.20
N MET A 30 -13.09 -0.41 14.00
CA MET A 30 -12.74 0.41 12.84
C MET A 30 -12.97 1.90 13.14
N PRO A 31 -11.97 2.77 12.90
CA PRO A 31 -12.13 4.21 13.03
C PRO A 31 -13.14 4.77 12.03
N CYS A 32 -13.75 5.90 12.37
CA CYS A 32 -14.62 6.64 11.46
C CYS A 32 -13.83 7.04 10.19
N GLY A 33 -14.44 6.84 9.04
CA GLY A 33 -13.85 7.17 7.73
C GLY A 33 -13.05 6.03 7.10
N LEU A 34 -12.83 4.93 7.83
CA LEU A 34 -12.25 3.70 7.28
C LEU A 34 -13.34 2.67 7.01
N ARG A 35 -13.12 1.86 5.98
CA ARG A 35 -13.89 0.65 5.68
C ARG A 35 -12.96 -0.45 5.19
N TYR A 36 -13.35 -1.70 5.27
CA TYR A 36 -12.62 -2.74 4.55
C TYR A 36 -12.74 -2.54 3.05
N LEU A 37 -11.65 -2.80 2.34
CA LEU A 37 -11.63 -2.84 0.89
C LEU A 37 -12.66 -3.89 0.41
N ASP A 38 -13.57 -3.45 -0.44
CA ASP A 38 -14.42 -4.35 -1.20
C ASP A 38 -13.56 -4.98 -2.29
N GLU A 39 -12.98 -6.16 -1.97
CA GLU A 39 -12.02 -6.84 -2.85
C GLU A 39 -12.66 -7.18 -4.21
N GLN A 40 -13.94 -7.52 -4.25
CA GLN A 40 -14.60 -7.83 -5.51
C GLN A 40 -14.61 -6.60 -6.43
N LYS A 41 -15.10 -5.46 -5.94
CA LYS A 41 -15.12 -4.21 -6.72
C LYS A 41 -13.73 -3.72 -7.07
N PHE A 42 -12.76 -3.89 -6.18
CA PHE A 42 -11.39 -3.52 -6.46
C PHE A 42 -10.79 -4.41 -7.56
N PHE A 43 -11.03 -5.72 -7.53
CA PHE A 43 -10.56 -6.62 -8.59
C PHE A 43 -11.29 -6.37 -9.92
N GLU A 44 -12.59 -6.10 -9.92
CA GLU A 44 -13.30 -5.65 -11.12
C GLU A 44 -12.69 -4.38 -11.72
N TYR A 45 -12.23 -3.45 -10.86
CA TYR A 45 -11.58 -2.20 -11.28
C TYR A 45 -10.21 -2.43 -11.93
N VAL A 46 -9.40 -3.37 -11.44
CA VAL A 46 -8.01 -3.60 -11.89
C VAL A 46 -7.86 -4.73 -12.90
N ASN A 47 -8.79 -5.68 -12.97
CA ASN A 47 -8.69 -6.83 -13.86
C ASN A 47 -8.77 -6.42 -15.33
N GLY A 48 -7.95 -7.06 -16.16
CA GLY A 48 -7.87 -6.81 -17.61
C GLY A 48 -7.22 -5.48 -17.99
N LYS A 49 -6.71 -4.71 -17.02
CA LYS A 49 -6.08 -3.41 -17.24
C LYS A 49 -4.56 -3.46 -17.12
N THR A 50 -3.90 -2.53 -17.80
CA THR A 50 -2.47 -2.25 -17.59
C THR A 50 -2.32 -1.35 -16.38
N ILE A 51 -1.53 -1.80 -15.41
CA ILE A 51 -1.31 -1.10 -14.14
C ILE A 51 0.15 -0.68 -14.04
N ALA A 52 0.41 0.62 -13.92
CA ALA A 52 1.71 1.16 -13.55
C ALA A 52 1.81 1.22 -12.02
N VAL A 53 2.72 0.46 -11.44
CA VAL A 53 2.99 0.46 -10.00
C VAL A 53 4.29 1.21 -9.76
N VAL A 54 4.18 2.42 -9.18
CA VAL A 54 5.27 3.38 -9.06
C VAL A 54 5.72 3.47 -7.61
N GLY A 55 6.89 2.90 -7.34
CA GLY A 55 7.59 3.02 -6.06
C GLY A 55 8.31 4.36 -5.92
N ASN A 56 8.89 4.55 -4.74
CA ASN A 56 9.63 5.78 -4.41
C ASN A 56 11.16 5.65 -4.57
N GLY A 57 11.63 4.53 -5.09
CA GLY A 57 13.06 4.32 -5.34
C GLY A 57 13.60 5.18 -6.49
N PRO A 58 14.91 5.48 -6.53
CA PRO A 58 15.52 6.41 -7.48
C PRO A 58 15.70 5.86 -8.91
N GLN A 59 15.27 4.63 -9.19
CA GLN A 59 15.58 3.90 -10.42
C GLN A 59 15.07 4.57 -11.70
N GLN A 60 14.12 5.51 -11.59
CA GLN A 60 13.58 6.20 -12.76
C GLN A 60 14.17 7.59 -13.00
N VAL A 61 14.96 8.12 -12.07
CA VAL A 61 15.53 9.46 -12.21
C VAL A 61 16.36 9.55 -13.49
N GLY A 62 16.03 10.50 -14.36
CA GLY A 62 16.68 10.74 -15.66
C GLY A 62 16.31 9.73 -16.76
N LYS A 63 15.31 8.87 -16.56
CA LYS A 63 14.85 7.89 -17.58
C LYS A 63 13.70 8.38 -18.46
N HIS A 64 13.11 9.53 -18.15
CA HIS A 64 12.00 10.14 -18.90
C HIS A 64 10.80 9.20 -19.13
N THR A 65 10.48 8.39 -18.11
CA THR A 65 9.40 7.37 -18.19
C THR A 65 8.03 7.91 -17.77
N GLY A 66 7.91 9.19 -17.42
CA GLY A 66 6.70 9.76 -16.88
C GLY A 66 5.47 9.63 -17.81
N ALA A 67 5.67 9.91 -19.10
CA ALA A 67 4.59 9.75 -20.09
C ALA A 67 4.18 8.28 -20.26
N GLU A 68 5.11 7.34 -20.19
CA GLU A 68 4.82 5.91 -20.24
C GLU A 68 4.02 5.46 -19.02
N ILE A 69 4.40 5.90 -17.82
CA ILE A 69 3.66 5.65 -16.57
C ILE A 69 2.23 6.17 -16.70
N ASP A 70 2.07 7.42 -17.14
CA ASP A 70 0.76 8.07 -17.26
C ASP A 70 -0.11 7.47 -18.39
N SER A 71 0.46 6.71 -19.32
CA SER A 71 -0.27 5.98 -20.38
C SER A 71 -0.97 4.71 -19.88
N ALA A 72 -0.63 4.19 -18.70
CA ALA A 72 -1.27 3.02 -18.14
C ALA A 72 -2.75 3.30 -17.81
N ASP A 73 -3.59 2.25 -17.81
CA ASP A 73 -5.00 2.38 -17.42
C ASP A 73 -5.16 2.83 -15.98
N ILE A 74 -4.25 2.38 -15.09
CA ILE A 74 -4.24 2.66 -13.65
C ILE A 74 -2.82 2.95 -13.20
N VAL A 75 -2.64 4.03 -12.44
CA VAL A 75 -1.36 4.38 -11.78
C VAL A 75 -1.50 4.22 -10.27
N VAL A 76 -0.63 3.40 -9.68
CA VAL A 76 -0.56 3.13 -8.24
C VAL A 76 0.67 3.80 -7.64
N ARG A 77 0.51 4.55 -6.53
CA ARG A 77 1.62 5.14 -5.79
C ARG A 77 1.54 4.85 -4.30
N PHE A 78 2.66 5.04 -3.60
CA PHE A 78 2.81 4.63 -2.20
C PHE A 78 3.21 5.78 -1.29
N ASN A 79 2.62 5.81 -0.09
CA ASN A 79 2.97 6.74 0.99
C ASN A 79 3.00 8.22 0.55
N THR A 80 3.90 9.00 1.12
CA THR A 80 4.24 10.33 0.62
C THR A 80 5.16 10.19 -0.59
N PHE A 81 4.94 10.99 -1.60
CA PHE A 81 5.77 11.08 -2.79
C PHE A 81 5.78 12.51 -3.30
N GLU A 82 6.88 12.90 -3.90
CA GLU A 82 7.06 14.23 -4.53
C GLU A 82 6.92 14.08 -6.05
N LEU A 83 6.26 15.02 -6.69
CA LEU A 83 6.14 15.03 -8.15
C LEU A 83 6.77 16.30 -8.75
N ASP A 84 6.88 17.39 -7.97
CA ASP A 84 7.47 18.64 -8.43
C ASP A 84 8.95 18.43 -8.79
N GLY A 85 9.29 18.70 -10.05
CA GLY A 85 10.63 18.43 -10.59
C GLY A 85 10.90 16.99 -11.03
N TYR A 86 9.94 16.06 -10.86
CA TYR A 86 10.11 14.64 -11.20
C TYR A 86 9.02 14.10 -12.15
N THR A 87 8.15 14.95 -12.66
CA THR A 87 7.02 14.52 -13.51
C THR A 87 7.46 13.87 -14.82
N ASP A 88 8.59 14.29 -15.37
CA ASP A 88 9.17 13.72 -16.58
C ASP A 88 9.61 12.25 -16.37
N ASP A 89 10.11 11.94 -15.18
CA ASP A 89 10.59 10.60 -14.84
C ASP A 89 9.52 9.70 -14.22
N TYR A 90 8.63 10.29 -13.39
CA TYR A 90 7.67 9.52 -12.58
C TYR A 90 6.21 9.74 -12.96
N GLY A 91 5.88 10.62 -13.92
CA GLY A 91 4.51 10.94 -14.31
C GLY A 91 3.77 11.77 -13.27
N THR A 92 2.50 12.03 -13.56
CA THR A 92 1.65 12.94 -12.76
C THR A 92 0.43 12.25 -12.14
N ARG A 93 -0.06 11.18 -12.76
CA ARG A 93 -1.30 10.51 -12.36
C ARG A 93 -1.16 9.69 -11.08
N THR A 94 -2.26 9.60 -10.36
CA THR A 94 -2.43 8.69 -9.21
C THR A 94 -3.89 8.27 -9.13
N ASP A 95 -4.18 7.05 -9.50
CA ASP A 95 -5.54 6.49 -9.47
C ASP A 95 -5.78 5.67 -8.18
N VAL A 96 -4.75 4.97 -7.72
CA VAL A 96 -4.76 4.20 -6.49
C VAL A 96 -3.60 4.65 -5.59
N TRP A 97 -3.93 5.16 -4.41
CA TRP A 97 -2.93 5.63 -3.45
C TRP A 97 -2.87 4.70 -2.24
N VAL A 98 -1.77 3.97 -2.12
CA VAL A 98 -1.58 2.94 -1.09
C VAL A 98 -0.66 3.46 0.01
N ASN A 99 -1.13 3.40 1.25
CA ASN A 99 -0.47 4.03 2.39
C ASN A 99 -0.13 3.02 3.49
N ALA A 100 1.04 3.19 4.10
CA ALA A 100 1.45 2.54 5.33
C ALA A 100 1.51 3.55 6.48
N CYS A 101 1.92 3.09 7.66
CA CYS A 101 2.12 3.94 8.84
C CYS A 101 3.31 4.88 8.68
N GLY A 102 3.26 6.02 9.35
CA GLY A 102 4.44 6.85 9.63
C GLY A 102 4.68 8.05 8.73
N ALA A 103 3.87 8.27 7.71
CA ALA A 103 3.97 9.48 6.91
C ALA A 103 3.28 10.68 7.59
N ASP A 104 3.85 11.87 7.43
CA ASP A 104 3.27 13.11 7.95
C ASP A 104 2.22 13.66 6.99
N TYR A 105 0.96 13.25 7.16
CA TYR A 105 -0.17 13.67 6.32
C TYR A 105 -0.89 14.92 6.87
N LYS A 106 -0.16 15.85 7.47
CA LYS A 106 -0.79 17.04 8.08
C LYS A 106 -1.31 18.04 7.06
N GLU A 107 -0.79 18.03 5.86
CA GLU A 107 -1.07 19.05 4.86
C GLU A 107 -2.42 18.86 4.17
N LYS A 108 -3.07 19.97 3.83
CA LYS A 108 -4.36 19.97 3.12
C LYS A 108 -4.25 19.35 1.73
N GLU A 109 -3.09 19.43 1.11
CA GLU A 109 -2.77 18.87 -0.19
C GLU A 109 -3.02 17.36 -0.26
N TYR A 110 -2.70 16.61 0.80
CA TYR A 110 -2.96 15.17 0.82
C TYR A 110 -4.45 14.82 0.80
N VAL A 111 -5.31 15.67 1.38
CA VAL A 111 -6.76 15.46 1.30
C VAL A 111 -7.25 15.74 -0.13
N TYR A 112 -6.72 16.75 -0.79
CA TYR A 112 -7.03 17.05 -2.19
C TYR A 112 -6.60 15.91 -3.11
N ARG A 113 -5.37 15.42 -2.97
CA ARG A 113 -4.84 14.25 -3.68
C ARG A 113 -5.71 13.00 -3.46
N ALA A 114 -6.10 12.73 -2.21
CA ALA A 114 -6.97 11.61 -1.88
C ALA A 114 -8.33 11.67 -2.60
N LYS A 115 -8.89 12.87 -2.80
CA LYS A 115 -10.17 13.04 -3.52
C LYS A 115 -10.08 12.69 -5.00
N GLN A 116 -8.92 12.89 -5.61
CA GLN A 116 -8.70 12.58 -7.03
C GLN A 116 -8.51 11.10 -7.30
N CYS A 117 -8.04 10.32 -6.31
CA CYS A 117 -7.83 8.88 -6.47
C CYS A 117 -9.16 8.12 -6.54
N ALA A 118 -9.25 7.09 -7.37
CA ALA A 118 -10.35 6.13 -7.34
C ALA A 118 -10.35 5.38 -6.00
N TYR A 119 -9.17 4.93 -5.55
CA TYR A 119 -8.98 4.25 -4.29
C TYR A 119 -7.88 4.92 -3.46
N VAL A 120 -8.16 5.09 -2.16
CA VAL A 120 -7.15 5.37 -1.14
C VAL A 120 -7.12 4.18 -0.21
N ILE A 121 -6.04 3.43 -0.26
CA ILE A 121 -5.89 2.16 0.47
C ILE A 121 -4.89 2.35 1.59
N TRP A 122 -5.22 1.87 2.77
CA TRP A 122 -4.34 1.89 3.91
C TRP A 122 -4.02 0.48 4.40
N ARG A 123 -2.72 0.23 4.64
CA ARG A 123 -2.27 -0.96 5.36
C ARG A 123 -2.53 -0.78 6.84
N CYS A 124 -3.61 -1.33 7.35
CA CYS A 124 -3.91 -1.34 8.77
C CYS A 124 -3.34 -2.58 9.46
N ILE A 125 -2.56 -2.37 10.52
CA ILE A 125 -2.29 -3.42 11.49
C ILE A 125 -3.38 -3.30 12.57
N PRO A 126 -4.27 -4.29 12.77
CA PRO A 126 -5.47 -4.18 13.63
C PRO A 126 -5.23 -3.74 15.06
N PHE A 127 -4.00 -3.85 15.53
CA PHE A 127 -3.60 -3.51 16.91
C PHE A 127 -2.80 -2.20 17.00
N GLY A 128 -2.60 -1.50 15.87
CA GLY A 128 -1.72 -0.33 15.76
C GLY A 128 -2.42 1.04 15.79
N PHE A 129 -3.76 1.11 15.80
CA PHE A 129 -4.51 2.38 15.75
C PHE A 129 -4.09 3.42 16.80
N GLU A 130 -3.56 2.98 17.94
CA GLU A 130 -3.13 3.89 19.02
C GLU A 130 -1.81 4.59 18.73
N ARG A 131 -0.95 3.98 17.93
CA ARG A 131 0.35 4.54 17.54
C ARG A 131 0.23 5.54 16.38
N GLU A 132 -0.94 5.58 15.73
CA GLU A 132 -1.16 6.27 14.47
C GLU A 132 -2.10 7.48 14.56
N LYS A 133 -2.03 8.22 15.67
CA LYS A 133 -2.84 9.44 15.89
C LYS A 133 -2.78 10.45 14.73
N PRO A 134 -1.64 10.72 14.08
CA PRO A 134 -1.58 11.61 12.92
C PRO A 134 -2.43 11.12 11.75
N LEU A 135 -2.38 9.83 11.43
CA LEU A 135 -3.19 9.22 10.38
C LEU A 135 -4.69 9.26 10.69
N MET A 136 -5.08 9.13 11.96
CA MET A 136 -6.49 9.28 12.35
C MET A 136 -7.04 10.66 12.01
N SER A 137 -6.24 11.71 12.15
CA SER A 137 -6.62 13.06 11.74
C SER A 137 -6.79 13.18 10.22
N PHE A 138 -5.87 12.60 9.46
CA PHE A 138 -5.95 12.54 8.00
C PHE A 138 -7.21 11.78 7.53
N PHE A 139 -7.48 10.57 8.05
CA PHE A 139 -8.66 9.80 7.67
C PHE A 139 -9.97 10.52 7.99
N ARG A 140 -10.02 11.21 9.13
CA ARG A 140 -11.19 12.03 9.48
C ARG A 140 -11.38 13.18 8.51
N ARG A 141 -10.31 13.86 8.10
CA ARG A 141 -10.38 14.92 7.09
C ARG A 141 -10.83 14.38 5.72
N CYS A 142 -10.32 13.22 5.30
CA CYS A 142 -10.78 12.55 4.09
C CYS A 142 -12.28 12.23 4.16
N PHE A 143 -12.76 11.72 5.30
CA PHE A 143 -14.17 11.43 5.52
C PHE A 143 -15.06 12.67 5.39
N PHE A 144 -14.70 13.77 6.05
CA PHE A 144 -15.44 15.04 5.93
C PHE A 144 -15.35 15.66 4.53
N ALA A 145 -14.32 15.31 3.78
CA ALA A 145 -14.19 15.70 2.38
C ALA A 145 -14.91 14.73 1.41
N GLY A 146 -15.71 13.79 1.93
CA GLY A 146 -16.49 12.81 1.14
C GLY A 146 -15.67 11.62 0.62
N LYS A 147 -14.41 11.45 1.06
CA LYS A 147 -13.53 10.35 0.63
C LYS A 147 -13.40 9.28 1.72
N LYS A 148 -13.81 8.07 1.39
CA LYS A 148 -13.56 6.90 2.24
C LYS A 148 -12.16 6.36 1.98
N VAL A 149 -11.52 5.85 3.04
CA VAL A 149 -10.23 5.17 2.97
C VAL A 149 -10.47 3.68 3.17
N ASP A 150 -10.03 2.90 2.21
CA ASP A 150 -10.19 1.46 2.19
C ASP A 150 -9.02 0.79 2.93
N VAL A 151 -9.30 -0.30 3.65
CA VAL A 151 -8.29 -1.05 4.41
C VAL A 151 -8.18 -2.44 3.82
N ILE A 152 -6.98 -2.87 3.47
CA ILE A 152 -6.74 -4.23 3.01
C ILE A 152 -7.16 -5.21 4.13
N PRO A 153 -7.94 -6.25 3.83
CA PRO A 153 -8.33 -7.24 4.83
C PRO A 153 -7.12 -7.85 5.53
N PHE A 154 -7.17 -7.91 6.86
CA PHE A 154 -6.05 -8.39 7.67
C PHE A 154 -5.58 -9.80 7.27
N ALA A 155 -6.50 -10.67 6.84
CA ALA A 155 -6.14 -12.01 6.38
C ALA A 155 -5.13 -11.99 5.22
N ARG A 156 -5.27 -11.01 4.30
CA ARG A 156 -4.35 -10.83 3.18
C ARG A 156 -2.97 -10.32 3.62
N LEU A 157 -2.99 -9.34 4.53
CA LEU A 157 -1.74 -8.84 5.12
C LEU A 157 -1.00 -9.95 5.88
N TRP A 158 -1.73 -10.72 6.68
CA TRP A 158 -1.18 -11.83 7.46
C TRP A 158 -0.54 -12.89 6.56
N GLU A 159 -1.22 -13.26 5.49
CA GLU A 159 -0.72 -14.24 4.54
C GLU A 159 0.62 -13.85 3.90
N CYS A 160 0.81 -12.57 3.59
CA CYS A 160 2.10 -12.08 3.08
C CYS A 160 3.15 -11.98 4.20
N THR A 161 2.81 -11.34 5.32
CA THR A 161 3.78 -11.03 6.38
C THR A 161 4.25 -12.26 7.15
N THR A 162 3.54 -13.37 7.08
CA THR A 162 3.94 -14.66 7.69
C THR A 162 4.72 -15.56 6.75
N LYS A 163 5.08 -15.10 5.55
CA LYS A 163 5.99 -15.87 4.69
C LYS A 163 7.33 -16.08 5.39
N PRO A 164 7.86 -17.31 5.42
CA PRO A 164 9.09 -17.63 6.15
C PRO A 164 10.30 -16.78 5.76
N ILE A 165 10.34 -16.31 4.50
CA ILE A 165 11.43 -15.48 3.99
C ILE A 165 11.58 -14.16 4.75
N PHE A 166 10.50 -13.61 5.31
CA PHE A 166 10.57 -12.35 6.06
C PHE A 166 11.02 -12.52 7.51
N GLY A 167 10.93 -13.73 8.08
CA GLY A 167 11.29 -13.97 9.48
C GLY A 167 10.56 -13.00 10.43
N PRO A 168 11.29 -12.25 11.28
CA PRO A 168 10.71 -11.24 12.17
C PRO A 168 10.44 -9.89 11.48
N LEU A 169 10.89 -9.71 10.24
CA LEU A 169 10.76 -8.45 9.50
C LEU A 169 9.40 -8.37 8.79
N ALA A 170 8.99 -7.16 8.48
CA ALA A 170 7.77 -6.92 7.71
C ALA A 170 8.12 -6.41 6.31
N PRO A 171 7.42 -6.88 5.25
CA PRO A 171 7.61 -6.32 3.91
C PRO A 171 7.18 -4.85 3.87
N THR A 172 7.81 -4.06 2.99
CA THR A 172 7.34 -2.71 2.68
C THR A 172 5.93 -2.77 2.10
N ILE A 173 5.23 -1.64 2.12
CA ILE A 173 3.88 -1.58 1.54
C ILE A 173 3.90 -1.80 0.03
N GLY A 174 4.97 -1.40 -0.66
CA GLY A 174 5.16 -1.63 -2.08
C GLY A 174 5.29 -3.12 -2.41
N CYS A 175 6.15 -3.82 -1.69
CA CYS A 175 6.35 -5.26 -1.80
C CYS A 175 5.03 -6.02 -1.54
N LEU A 176 4.36 -5.70 -0.45
CA LEU A 176 3.09 -6.32 -0.08
C LEU A 176 2.00 -6.10 -1.13
N PHE A 177 1.88 -4.89 -1.66
CA PHE A 177 0.83 -4.55 -2.61
C PHE A 177 1.09 -5.17 -4.00
N LEU A 178 2.34 -5.23 -4.45
CA LEU A 178 2.74 -5.96 -5.66
C LEU A 178 2.37 -7.45 -5.54
N TRP A 179 2.74 -8.08 -4.43
CA TRP A 179 2.35 -9.46 -4.16
C TRP A 179 0.82 -9.63 -4.12
N TYR A 180 0.10 -8.71 -3.49
CA TYR A 180 -1.37 -8.73 -3.40
C TYR A 180 -2.01 -8.67 -4.78
N LEU A 181 -1.58 -7.74 -5.63
CA LEU A 181 -2.07 -7.64 -7.01
C LEU A 181 -1.77 -8.92 -7.81
N LYS A 182 -0.53 -9.42 -7.74
CA LYS A 182 -0.11 -10.62 -8.48
C LYS A 182 -0.84 -11.88 -8.04
N THR A 183 -1.15 -11.98 -6.74
CA THR A 183 -1.77 -13.19 -6.16
C THR A 183 -3.28 -13.25 -6.36
N TYR A 184 -3.97 -12.11 -6.28
CA TYR A 184 -5.44 -12.09 -6.20
C TYR A 184 -6.13 -11.39 -7.35
N ALA A 185 -5.46 -10.47 -8.05
CA ALA A 185 -6.00 -9.79 -9.21
C ALA A 185 -5.56 -10.47 -10.53
N LYS A 186 -6.22 -10.09 -11.63
CA LYS A 186 -5.92 -10.57 -12.98
C LYS A 186 -5.72 -9.38 -13.92
N PRO A 187 -4.76 -8.49 -13.68
CA PRO A 187 -4.45 -7.40 -14.58
C PRO A 187 -3.98 -7.96 -15.93
N LYS A 188 -4.16 -7.17 -16.99
CA LYS A 188 -3.59 -7.48 -18.31
C LYS A 188 -2.05 -7.46 -18.23
N GLU A 189 -1.53 -6.46 -17.52
CA GLU A 189 -0.11 -6.19 -17.39
C GLU A 189 0.15 -5.43 -16.08
N ILE A 190 1.26 -5.72 -15.39
CA ILE A 190 1.78 -4.91 -14.29
C ILE A 190 3.13 -4.37 -14.75
N ARG A 191 3.24 -3.05 -14.90
CA ARG A 191 4.49 -2.34 -15.15
C ARG A 191 4.99 -1.75 -13.83
N VAL A 192 6.25 -1.99 -13.53
CA VAL A 192 6.82 -1.62 -12.23
C VAL A 192 7.92 -0.59 -12.42
N TYR A 193 7.85 0.51 -11.67
CA TYR A 193 8.79 1.63 -11.73
C TYR A 193 9.25 2.02 -10.33
N GLY A 194 10.51 2.40 -10.17
CA GLY A 194 11.04 2.85 -8.88
C GLY A 194 11.12 1.75 -7.81
N PHE A 195 11.39 0.50 -8.23
CA PHE A 195 11.64 -0.64 -7.35
C PHE A 195 12.98 -1.28 -7.67
N SER A 196 13.78 -1.56 -6.65
CA SER A 196 15.12 -2.13 -6.80
C SER A 196 15.14 -3.61 -7.18
N PHE A 197 14.04 -4.34 -7.07
CA PHE A 197 14.06 -5.79 -7.34
C PHE A 197 14.28 -6.14 -8.82
N LEU A 198 13.96 -5.23 -9.74
CA LEU A 198 14.20 -5.44 -11.17
C LEU A 198 15.71 -5.43 -11.50
N ASP A 199 16.45 -4.55 -10.86
CA ASP A 199 17.87 -4.35 -11.09
C ASP A 199 18.75 -5.23 -10.18
N GLY A 200 18.15 -5.95 -9.22
CA GLY A 200 18.86 -6.73 -8.21
C GLY A 200 19.66 -5.88 -7.22
N ILE A 201 19.55 -4.56 -7.26
CA ILE A 201 20.31 -3.61 -6.46
C ILE A 201 19.43 -3.08 -5.33
N ALA A 202 19.79 -3.41 -4.09
CA ALA A 202 19.20 -2.83 -2.90
C ALA A 202 20.08 -1.65 -2.42
N ASP A 203 19.92 -0.46 -3.00
CA ASP A 203 20.63 0.72 -2.52
C ASP A 203 19.96 1.26 -1.25
N LYS A 204 20.64 1.06 -0.12
CA LYS A 204 20.21 1.54 1.19
C LYS A 204 20.49 3.04 1.39
N SER A 205 21.35 3.64 0.59
CA SER A 205 21.81 5.03 0.73
C SER A 205 20.77 6.04 0.18
N MET A 206 19.96 5.63 -0.78
CA MET A 206 18.92 6.47 -1.40
C MET A 206 17.60 5.71 -1.55
N PRO A 207 16.87 5.50 -0.44
CA PRO A 207 15.63 4.73 -0.47
C PRO A 207 14.48 5.44 -1.20
N HIS A 208 14.57 6.78 -1.36
CA HIS A 208 13.57 7.59 -2.05
C HIS A 208 14.24 8.60 -3.00
N PHE A 209 13.65 8.79 -4.16
CA PHE A 209 14.20 9.71 -5.17
C PHE A 209 14.18 11.18 -4.75
N TYR A 210 13.30 11.58 -3.84
CA TYR A 210 13.09 12.97 -3.43
C TYR A 210 13.76 13.34 -2.11
N HIS A 211 14.26 12.38 -1.31
CA HIS A 211 15.06 12.69 -0.11
C HIS A 211 15.92 11.51 0.36
N LYS A 212 17.05 11.88 0.96
CA LYS A 212 17.97 10.94 1.64
C LYS A 212 17.43 10.61 3.04
N ARG A 213 16.55 9.63 3.15
CA ARG A 213 16.09 9.12 4.44
C ARG A 213 16.38 7.64 4.49
N GLU A 214 17.17 7.22 5.46
CA GLU A 214 17.42 5.79 5.68
C GLU A 214 16.11 5.04 5.91
N THR A 215 15.99 3.86 5.31
CA THR A 215 14.89 2.94 5.61
C THR A 215 15.01 2.52 7.07
N GLY A 216 13.93 2.65 7.85
CA GLY A 216 13.91 2.15 9.23
C GLY A 216 14.25 0.66 9.27
N GLY A 217 14.96 0.21 10.32
CA GLY A 217 15.46 -1.17 10.49
C GLY A 217 14.39 -2.28 10.59
N THR A 218 13.14 -2.00 10.18
CA THR A 218 12.02 -2.96 10.14
C THR A 218 11.89 -3.67 8.79
N HIS A 219 12.65 -3.26 7.77
CA HIS A 219 12.61 -3.81 6.42
C HIS A 219 13.99 -4.24 5.98
N ASP A 220 14.08 -5.34 5.24
CA ASP A 220 15.28 -5.76 4.55
C ASP A 220 15.02 -5.81 3.05
N MET A 221 15.63 -4.87 2.32
CA MET A 221 15.43 -4.72 0.88
C MET A 221 15.96 -5.91 0.09
N SER A 222 17.00 -6.60 0.56
CA SER A 222 17.55 -7.78 -0.11
C SER A 222 16.59 -8.96 -0.07
N ILE A 223 15.89 -9.13 1.05
CA ILE A 223 14.83 -10.13 1.21
C ILE A 223 13.65 -9.79 0.30
N GLU A 224 13.24 -8.53 0.24
CA GLU A 224 12.14 -8.10 -0.63
C GLU A 224 12.48 -8.27 -2.11
N VAL A 225 13.71 -7.96 -2.52
CA VAL A 225 14.22 -8.21 -3.88
C VAL A 225 14.08 -9.70 -4.23
N ALA A 226 14.63 -10.60 -3.39
CA ALA A 226 14.55 -12.04 -3.63
C ALA A 226 13.10 -12.55 -3.68
N PHE A 227 12.24 -12.06 -2.77
CA PHE A 227 10.83 -12.42 -2.73
C PHE A 227 10.09 -11.99 -4.00
N LEU A 228 10.25 -10.74 -4.43
CA LEU A 228 9.55 -10.22 -5.61
C LEU A 228 10.08 -10.85 -6.90
N GLN A 229 11.39 -11.13 -6.99
CA GLN A 229 11.95 -11.86 -8.13
C GLN A 229 11.33 -13.26 -8.25
N GLU A 230 11.09 -13.96 -7.16
CA GLU A 230 10.39 -15.25 -7.18
C GLU A 230 8.90 -15.08 -7.54
N VAL A 231 8.21 -14.08 -6.99
CA VAL A 231 6.79 -13.80 -7.28
C VAL A 231 6.56 -13.47 -8.76
N PHE A 232 7.49 -12.77 -9.39
CA PHE A 232 7.39 -12.30 -10.77
C PHE A 232 8.28 -13.08 -11.77
N LYS A 233 8.90 -14.18 -11.33
CA LYS A 233 9.89 -14.93 -12.16
C LYS A 233 9.39 -15.26 -13.57
N ASP A 234 8.13 -15.62 -13.73
CA ASP A 234 7.56 -15.99 -15.03
C ASP A 234 7.29 -14.78 -15.91
N ASP A 235 6.99 -13.63 -15.30
CA ASP A 235 6.77 -12.37 -16.02
C ASP A 235 8.10 -11.76 -16.46
N ILE A 236 9.14 -11.82 -15.61
CA ILE A 236 10.51 -11.40 -15.96
C ILE A 236 11.02 -12.23 -17.13
N LYS A 237 10.88 -13.57 -17.10
CA LYS A 237 11.29 -14.46 -18.19
C LYS A 237 10.54 -14.19 -19.51
N LYS A 238 9.32 -13.70 -19.45
CA LYS A 238 8.50 -13.37 -20.62
C LYS A 238 8.70 -11.92 -21.10
N GLY A 239 9.56 -11.15 -20.44
CA GLY A 239 9.78 -9.75 -20.76
C GLY A 239 8.55 -8.86 -20.54
N LYS A 240 7.69 -9.21 -19.56
CA LYS A 240 6.47 -8.47 -19.23
C LYS A 240 6.64 -7.43 -18.13
N ILE A 241 7.81 -7.39 -17.51
CA ILE A 241 8.21 -6.44 -16.47
C ILE A 241 9.55 -5.85 -16.81
#